data_31460cbcaa7c256cc137d6c963d7da3b
#
_entry.id   31460cbcaa7c256cc137d6c963d7da3b
#
_cell.length_a   1.000
_cell.length_b   1.000
_cell.length_c   1.000
_cell.angle_alpha   90.00
_cell.angle_beta   90.00
_cell.angle_gamma   90.00
#
_symmetry.space_group_name_H-M   'P 1'
#
loop_
_entity.id
_entity.type
_entity.pdbx_description
1 polymer ?
#
loop_
_entity_poly.entity_id
_entity_poly.type
_entity_poly.pdbx_seq_one_letter_code
_entity_poly.pdbx_strand_id
1 'polypeptide(L)'
;MGRIHLFLALFFCLGRLFSQASYPEDYFVKPLEIPLILSGTFGELRSNHFHSGLDIKTQKREGLNVFSSADGYVSRIKISHWGYGKALYITHPNGYTTVYGHLKKFSPKIEDYIKKRQYEKESFTIELFPKPHELTVNKSEIVAFSGNTGGSGGPHLHYEIRDARSKPINPMFFGIEIPDSKNPEIRAAVVYTFGDSSHVDRSNRIKDLKITRNTNGVLMADQIEAYGTIGIGVNTIDKQDGALNNNGIFSLEMEVNGKKVYEHIVDTYAFSETRYINALIDFERYYHKRQQIQKCFVEDANKLSIYNNLVNKGYLNIEDGFSYSVKITAKDFKGNLNSLIIPIKGKKDSIYVKAVTKETPYYFKASEFNKITKDNVTVAFPKNSFYNDFYFDFKYDNNTVSLHNASVPVHKNFTLTFDISNFPEENRGQLFIARKNNGALYFTQTRRKENKLYTLSRTLGDYKIALDTIKPKISPVNFKNNQWLTKYRYLRLKLSDDLSGIDKYRGEIDGEWILLEYDAKKGLLTYDFNDKQLKGDKHTLKVTALDNVNNTNVYIATFYRKE
;
A
#
# COMPACT_ATOMS: atom_id res chain seq x y z
N MET A 1 -59.94 2.70 -55.12
CA MET A 1 -60.00 2.47 -53.64
C MET A 1 -58.66 1.89 -53.22
N GLY A 2 -57.71 2.74 -52.84
CA GLY A 2 -56.37 2.34 -52.38
C GLY A 2 -56.29 2.46 -50.88
N ARG A 3 -55.96 1.37 -50.21
CA ARG A 3 -55.70 1.35 -48.75
C ARG A 3 -54.24 1.69 -48.50
N ILE A 4 -53.99 2.82 -47.85
CA ILE A 4 -52.70 3.23 -47.29
C ILE A 4 -52.51 2.51 -45.96
N HIS A 5 -51.49 1.64 -45.88
CA HIS A 5 -51.04 1.05 -44.59
C HIS A 5 -49.99 1.97 -43.99
N LEU A 6 -50.35 2.58 -42.88
CA LEU A 6 -49.46 3.38 -42.02
C LEU A 6 -48.64 2.43 -41.13
N PHE A 7 -47.33 2.29 -41.41
CA PHE A 7 -46.40 1.57 -40.51
C PHE A 7 -45.93 2.52 -39.40
N LEU A 8 -46.40 2.28 -38.19
CA LEU A 8 -45.91 2.94 -36.98
C LEU A 8 -44.64 2.21 -36.51
N ALA A 9 -43.47 2.79 -36.77
CA ALA A 9 -42.21 2.30 -36.24
C ALA A 9 -42.04 2.76 -34.78
N LEU A 10 -42.25 1.84 -33.85
CA LEU A 10 -41.95 2.04 -32.42
C LEU A 10 -40.41 1.99 -32.23
N PHE A 11 -39.76 3.14 -32.08
CA PHE A 11 -38.38 3.21 -31.64
C PHE A 11 -38.30 2.91 -30.12
N PHE A 12 -37.94 1.68 -29.77
CA PHE A 12 -37.55 1.33 -28.41
C PHE A 12 -36.17 1.95 -28.15
N CYS A 13 -36.12 3.12 -27.52
CA CYS A 13 -34.89 3.61 -26.86
C CYS A 13 -34.60 2.69 -25.67
N LEU A 14 -33.75 1.69 -25.85
CA LEU A 14 -33.08 0.97 -24.77
C LEU A 14 -32.10 1.92 -24.11
N GLY A 15 -32.59 2.77 -23.22
CA GLY A 15 -31.75 3.43 -22.25
C GLY A 15 -31.07 2.35 -21.41
N ARG A 16 -29.75 2.20 -21.52
CA ARG A 16 -28.97 1.44 -20.53
C ARG A 16 -29.11 2.18 -19.20
N LEU A 17 -30.05 1.74 -18.38
CA LEU A 17 -30.04 2.02 -16.95
C LEU A 17 -28.75 1.39 -16.41
N PHE A 18 -27.72 2.19 -16.20
CA PHE A 18 -26.64 1.82 -15.30
C PHE A 18 -27.28 1.72 -13.92
N SER A 19 -27.68 0.52 -13.55
CA SER A 19 -28.06 0.21 -12.18
C SER A 19 -26.80 0.46 -11.34
N GLN A 20 -26.78 1.53 -10.58
CA GLN A 20 -25.83 1.71 -9.50
C GLN A 20 -25.97 0.48 -8.59
N ALA A 21 -24.91 -0.27 -8.38
CA ALA A 21 -24.97 -1.48 -7.56
C ALA A 21 -25.51 -1.10 -6.19
N SER A 22 -26.71 -1.60 -5.86
CA SER A 22 -27.29 -1.39 -4.54
C SER A 22 -26.58 -2.30 -3.56
N TYR A 23 -25.81 -1.74 -2.65
CA TYR A 23 -25.17 -2.47 -1.56
C TYR A 23 -26.16 -2.65 -0.39
N PRO A 24 -26.13 -3.80 0.33
CA PRO A 24 -27.05 -4.04 1.44
C PRO A 24 -26.62 -3.25 2.69
N GLU A 25 -27.24 -2.10 2.95
CA GLU A 25 -26.86 -1.17 4.03
C GLU A 25 -27.14 -1.71 5.44
N ASP A 26 -28.17 -2.55 5.63
CA ASP A 26 -28.56 -3.08 6.95
C ASP A 26 -27.97 -4.47 7.26
N TYR A 27 -27.18 -5.03 6.36
CA TYR A 27 -26.67 -6.39 6.51
C TYR A 27 -25.53 -6.49 7.49
N PHE A 28 -24.58 -5.55 7.43
CA PHE A 28 -23.38 -5.54 8.27
C PHE A 28 -23.53 -4.59 9.46
N VAL A 29 -23.08 -5.05 10.64
CA VAL A 29 -22.91 -4.18 11.82
C VAL A 29 -21.46 -3.70 11.93
N LYS A 30 -21.27 -2.61 12.63
CA LYS A 30 -19.93 -2.07 12.91
C LYS A 30 -19.06 -3.08 13.67
N PRO A 31 -17.77 -3.21 13.34
CA PRO A 31 -16.88 -4.21 13.94
C PRO A 31 -16.41 -3.87 15.36
N LEU A 32 -16.67 -2.66 15.86
CA LEU A 32 -16.32 -2.18 17.20
C LEU A 32 -17.51 -1.47 17.84
N GLU A 33 -17.66 -1.56 19.16
CA GLU A 33 -18.74 -0.91 19.91
C GLU A 33 -18.48 0.58 20.25
N ILE A 34 -17.33 1.10 19.87
CA ILE A 34 -16.96 2.51 20.08
C ILE A 34 -17.47 3.39 18.91
N PRO A 35 -17.53 4.72 19.07
CA PRO A 35 -17.68 5.65 17.95
C PRO A 35 -16.55 5.44 16.93
N LEU A 36 -16.91 5.29 15.65
CA LEU A 36 -15.94 5.00 14.60
C LEU A 36 -15.26 6.30 14.15
N ILE A 37 -14.03 6.50 14.57
CA ILE A 37 -13.15 7.60 14.15
C ILE A 37 -12.00 6.97 13.35
N LEU A 38 -11.74 7.49 12.14
CA LEU A 38 -10.77 6.90 11.25
C LEU A 38 -9.37 7.52 11.39
N SER A 39 -8.36 6.70 11.17
CA SER A 39 -6.98 7.10 10.88
C SER A 39 -6.60 6.92 9.42
N GLY A 40 -7.47 6.31 8.63
CA GLY A 40 -7.33 6.13 7.18
C GLY A 40 -8.67 5.73 6.56
N THR A 41 -9.04 6.39 5.47
CA THR A 41 -10.26 6.11 4.70
C THR A 41 -10.00 5.08 3.60
N PHE A 42 -11.07 4.47 3.09
CA PHE A 42 -11.00 3.66 1.87
C PHE A 42 -10.52 4.51 0.69
N GLY A 43 -9.68 3.93 -0.17
CA GLY A 43 -9.16 4.63 -1.35
C GLY A 43 -8.09 5.70 -1.07
N GLU A 44 -7.71 5.93 0.19
CA GLU A 44 -6.62 6.85 0.53
C GLU A 44 -5.34 6.49 -0.22
N LEU A 45 -4.67 7.51 -0.76
CA LEU A 45 -3.43 7.35 -1.51
C LEU A 45 -2.27 6.96 -0.57
N ARG A 46 -1.83 5.71 -0.63
CA ARG A 46 -0.66 5.21 0.09
C ARG A 46 0.54 5.07 -0.85
N SER A 47 1.71 4.77 -0.32
CA SER A 47 2.88 4.50 -1.15
C SER A 47 2.64 3.26 -2.03
N ASN A 48 2.50 3.47 -3.34
CA ASN A 48 2.32 2.46 -4.38
C ASN A 48 1.00 1.64 -4.33
N HIS A 49 0.00 2.03 -3.55
CA HIS A 49 -1.31 1.36 -3.50
C HIS A 49 -2.38 2.26 -2.90
N PHE A 50 -3.65 1.95 -3.16
CA PHE A 50 -4.78 2.52 -2.45
C PHE A 50 -5.00 1.76 -1.13
N HIS A 51 -5.48 2.47 -0.11
CA HIS A 51 -5.92 1.86 1.13
C HIS A 51 -7.21 1.06 0.92
N SER A 52 -7.19 -0.23 1.27
CA SER A 52 -8.25 -1.18 0.91
C SER A 52 -9.41 -1.29 1.91
N GLY A 53 -9.39 -0.48 2.96
CA GLY A 53 -10.41 -0.54 4.00
C GLY A 53 -10.53 0.75 4.80
N LEU A 54 -11.05 0.62 6.01
CA LEU A 54 -11.10 1.67 7.02
C LEU A 54 -10.12 1.34 8.14
N ASP A 55 -9.23 2.27 8.48
CA ASP A 55 -8.38 2.16 9.67
C ASP A 55 -9.11 2.84 10.84
N ILE A 56 -9.74 2.05 11.70
CA ILE A 56 -10.58 2.52 12.81
C ILE A 56 -9.73 2.69 14.06
N LYS A 57 -9.64 3.91 14.60
CA LYS A 57 -8.90 4.21 15.84
C LYS A 57 -9.48 3.47 17.03
N THR A 58 -8.62 2.84 17.83
CA THR A 58 -8.99 2.07 19.03
C THR A 58 -8.66 2.81 20.32
N GLN A 59 -8.84 4.14 20.34
CA GLN A 59 -8.59 4.99 21.53
C GLN A 59 -7.15 4.86 22.06
N LYS A 60 -6.17 4.68 21.15
CA LYS A 60 -4.73 4.47 21.46
C LYS A 60 -4.44 3.23 22.29
N ARG A 61 -5.35 2.25 22.37
CA ARG A 61 -5.18 1.00 23.13
C ARG A 61 -5.43 -0.23 22.27
N GLU A 62 -4.82 -1.32 22.65
CA GLU A 62 -5.06 -2.65 22.10
C GLU A 62 -6.05 -3.43 22.98
N GLY A 63 -6.69 -4.45 22.40
CA GLY A 63 -7.53 -5.41 23.16
C GLY A 63 -9.00 -5.05 23.23
N LEU A 64 -9.50 -4.11 22.41
CA LEU A 64 -10.94 -3.92 22.25
C LEU A 64 -11.55 -5.12 21.54
N ASN A 65 -12.74 -5.53 21.95
CA ASN A 65 -13.50 -6.59 21.28
C ASN A 65 -13.75 -6.24 19.81
N VAL A 66 -13.45 -7.18 18.93
CA VAL A 66 -13.74 -7.10 17.51
C VAL A 66 -14.84 -8.11 17.21
N PHE A 67 -15.93 -7.61 16.63
CA PHE A 67 -17.13 -8.37 16.37
C PHE A 67 -17.23 -8.79 14.90
N SER A 68 -17.80 -9.97 14.65
CA SER A 68 -18.23 -10.36 13.31
C SER A 68 -19.34 -9.41 12.83
N SER A 69 -19.14 -8.81 11.67
CA SER A 69 -20.12 -7.84 11.14
C SER A 69 -21.43 -8.49 10.65
N ALA A 70 -21.43 -9.80 10.38
CA ALA A 70 -22.62 -10.60 10.02
C ALA A 70 -22.35 -12.08 10.30
N ASP A 71 -23.40 -12.91 10.18
CA ASP A 71 -23.27 -14.37 10.22
C ASP A 71 -22.34 -14.85 9.10
N GLY A 72 -21.58 -15.91 9.35
CA GLY A 72 -20.68 -16.46 8.36
C GLY A 72 -19.76 -17.55 8.88
N TYR A 73 -18.65 -17.72 8.20
CA TYR A 73 -17.57 -18.62 8.64
C TYR A 73 -16.21 -18.02 8.36
N VAL A 74 -15.24 -18.36 9.19
CA VAL A 74 -13.84 -17.95 8.99
C VAL A 74 -13.31 -18.70 7.77
N SER A 75 -13.11 -17.98 6.67
CA SER A 75 -12.65 -18.55 5.40
C SER A 75 -11.15 -18.49 5.21
N ARG A 76 -10.46 -17.58 5.92
CA ARG A 76 -9.01 -17.47 5.90
C ARG A 76 -8.49 -16.84 7.19
N ILE A 77 -7.36 -17.35 7.67
CA ILE A 77 -6.58 -16.78 8.77
C ILE A 77 -5.16 -16.60 8.29
N LYS A 78 -4.57 -15.43 8.54
CA LYS A 78 -3.17 -15.18 8.20
C LYS A 78 -2.44 -14.53 9.36
N ILE A 79 -1.29 -15.08 9.72
CA ILE A 79 -0.34 -14.51 10.67
C ILE A 79 0.97 -14.30 9.96
N SER A 80 1.44 -13.05 9.92
CA SER A 80 2.69 -12.64 9.27
C SER A 80 3.38 -11.54 10.06
N HIS A 81 4.69 -11.39 9.88
CA HIS A 81 5.44 -10.33 10.56
C HIS A 81 5.12 -8.93 10.05
N TRP A 82 4.68 -8.82 8.79
CA TRP A 82 4.40 -7.55 8.10
C TRP A 82 3.01 -7.56 7.45
N GLY A 83 2.65 -6.48 6.76
CA GLY A 83 1.33 -6.33 6.16
C GLY A 83 0.25 -6.25 7.25
N TYR A 84 -0.81 -7.04 7.13
CA TYR A 84 -1.91 -7.05 8.11
C TYR A 84 -1.56 -7.70 9.46
N GLY A 85 -0.37 -8.30 9.62
CA GLY A 85 0.00 -8.98 10.84
C GLY A 85 -0.87 -10.20 11.12
N LYS A 86 -1.63 -10.19 12.23
CA LYS A 86 -2.69 -11.16 12.52
C LYS A 86 -3.98 -10.68 11.83
N ALA A 87 -4.47 -11.43 10.86
CA ALA A 87 -5.65 -11.10 10.06
C ALA A 87 -6.67 -12.22 10.01
N LEU A 88 -7.96 -11.86 10.07
CA LEU A 88 -9.11 -12.74 10.00
C LEU A 88 -9.99 -12.37 8.81
N TYR A 89 -10.46 -13.36 8.07
CA TYR A 89 -11.37 -13.21 6.94
C TYR A 89 -12.63 -14.03 7.21
N ILE A 90 -13.80 -13.41 7.14
CA ILE A 90 -15.09 -14.06 7.36
C ILE A 90 -15.90 -13.92 6.07
N THR A 91 -16.28 -15.05 5.48
CA THR A 91 -17.16 -15.10 4.31
C THR A 91 -18.59 -15.26 4.77
N HIS A 92 -19.48 -14.44 4.22
CA HIS A 92 -20.89 -14.32 4.59
C HIS A 92 -21.82 -14.96 3.56
N PRO A 93 -23.04 -15.37 3.96
CA PRO A 93 -24.03 -15.98 3.05
C PRO A 93 -24.37 -15.15 1.81
N ASN A 94 -24.27 -13.81 1.90
CA ASN A 94 -24.51 -12.89 0.78
C ASN A 94 -23.34 -12.81 -0.23
N GLY A 95 -22.28 -13.60 -0.05
CA GLY A 95 -21.12 -13.67 -0.94
C GLY A 95 -20.02 -12.65 -0.70
N TYR A 96 -20.20 -11.70 0.23
CA TYR A 96 -19.13 -10.79 0.65
C TYR A 96 -18.22 -11.42 1.69
N THR A 97 -17.02 -10.85 1.81
CA THR A 97 -16.02 -11.24 2.84
C THR A 97 -15.59 -10.01 3.61
N THR A 98 -15.71 -10.05 4.95
CA THR A 98 -15.12 -9.04 5.83
C THR A 98 -13.71 -9.42 6.23
N VAL A 99 -12.82 -8.43 6.33
CA VAL A 99 -11.40 -8.61 6.71
C VAL A 99 -11.10 -7.74 7.92
N TYR A 100 -10.46 -8.34 8.91
CA TYR A 100 -10.04 -7.69 10.16
C TYR A 100 -8.53 -7.82 10.27
N GLY A 101 -7.82 -6.71 10.26
CA GLY A 101 -6.34 -6.66 10.28
C GLY A 101 -5.76 -6.06 11.56
N HIS A 102 -4.46 -6.20 11.71
CA HIS A 102 -3.65 -5.69 12.82
C HIS A 102 -4.07 -6.21 14.21
N LEU A 103 -4.72 -7.38 14.25
CA LEU A 103 -5.27 -7.97 15.47
C LEU A 103 -4.18 -8.29 16.50
N LYS A 104 -4.52 -8.16 17.80
CA LYS A 104 -3.68 -8.58 18.90
C LYS A 104 -3.71 -10.09 19.09
N LYS A 105 -4.92 -10.64 19.14
CA LYS A 105 -5.22 -12.08 19.27
C LYS A 105 -6.62 -12.36 18.74
N PHE A 106 -6.93 -13.61 18.54
CA PHE A 106 -8.26 -14.07 18.11
C PHE A 106 -9.12 -14.45 19.34
N SER A 107 -10.41 -14.73 19.13
CA SER A 107 -11.26 -15.30 20.17
C SER A 107 -10.76 -16.71 20.56
N PRO A 108 -11.09 -17.22 21.77
CA PRO A 108 -10.55 -18.51 22.24
C PRO A 108 -10.74 -19.65 21.24
N LYS A 109 -11.94 -19.81 20.70
CA LYS A 109 -12.25 -20.86 19.70
C LYS A 109 -11.35 -20.78 18.45
N ILE A 110 -11.11 -19.58 17.96
CA ILE A 110 -10.27 -19.36 16.76
C ILE A 110 -8.78 -19.49 17.13
N GLU A 111 -8.37 -18.99 18.30
CA GLU A 111 -7.00 -19.07 18.78
C GLU A 111 -6.56 -20.53 18.98
N ASP A 112 -7.42 -21.39 19.56
CA ASP A 112 -7.13 -22.82 19.77
C ASP A 112 -6.96 -23.54 18.42
N TYR A 113 -7.82 -23.23 17.44
CA TYR A 113 -7.68 -23.78 16.08
C TYR A 113 -6.33 -23.39 15.46
N ILE A 114 -5.93 -22.12 15.60
CA ILE A 114 -4.65 -21.61 15.08
C ILE A 114 -3.46 -22.27 15.77
N LYS A 115 -3.45 -22.29 17.11
CA LYS A 115 -2.34 -22.86 17.91
C LYS A 115 -2.11 -24.31 17.56
N LYS A 116 -3.17 -25.12 17.45
CA LYS A 116 -3.05 -26.50 17.01
C LYS A 116 -2.29 -26.61 15.69
N ARG A 117 -2.62 -25.77 14.68
CA ARG A 117 -1.96 -25.77 13.39
C ARG A 117 -0.52 -25.22 13.43
N GLN A 118 -0.26 -24.23 14.32
CA GLN A 118 1.09 -23.70 14.53
C GLN A 118 2.02 -24.76 15.14
N TYR A 119 1.53 -25.54 16.12
CA TYR A 119 2.28 -26.65 16.70
C TYR A 119 2.47 -27.81 15.72
N GLU A 120 1.46 -28.17 14.92
CA GLU A 120 1.58 -29.18 13.86
C GLU A 120 2.62 -28.80 12.78
N LYS A 121 2.74 -27.50 12.47
CA LYS A 121 3.67 -26.98 11.45
C LYS A 121 4.98 -26.44 12.02
N GLU A 122 5.13 -26.40 13.33
CA GLU A 122 6.25 -25.78 14.03
C GLU A 122 6.58 -24.37 13.49
N SER A 123 5.57 -23.53 13.34
CA SER A 123 5.71 -22.19 12.74
C SER A 123 4.79 -21.19 13.39
N PHE A 124 5.33 -20.00 13.74
CA PHE A 124 4.52 -18.87 14.18
C PHE A 124 3.72 -18.25 13.02
N THR A 125 4.37 -18.03 11.89
CA THR A 125 3.69 -17.51 10.70
C THR A 125 2.87 -18.62 10.03
N ILE A 126 1.61 -18.32 9.72
CA ILE A 126 0.70 -19.34 9.19
C ILE A 126 -0.34 -18.70 8.28
N GLU A 127 -0.78 -19.47 7.30
CA GLU A 127 -1.93 -19.16 6.47
C GLU A 127 -2.83 -20.39 6.41
N LEU A 128 -4.08 -20.23 6.85
CA LEU A 128 -5.06 -21.30 6.98
C LEU A 128 -6.33 -20.94 6.21
N PHE A 129 -6.98 -21.95 5.67
CA PHE A 129 -8.25 -21.85 4.95
C PHE A 129 -9.25 -22.85 5.55
N PRO A 130 -9.90 -22.50 6.69
CA PRO A 130 -10.89 -23.37 7.32
C PRO A 130 -12.07 -23.64 6.38
N LYS A 131 -12.65 -24.86 6.46
CA LYS A 131 -13.86 -25.21 5.73
C LYS A 131 -15.10 -24.52 6.34
N PRO A 132 -16.18 -24.31 5.58
CA PRO A 132 -17.36 -23.57 6.06
C PRO A 132 -17.95 -24.04 7.39
N HIS A 133 -17.82 -25.32 7.73
CA HIS A 133 -18.38 -25.91 8.97
C HIS A 133 -17.39 -25.94 10.15
N GLU A 134 -16.09 -25.61 9.94
CA GLU A 134 -15.06 -25.72 11.00
C GLU A 134 -15.10 -24.55 11.99
N LEU A 135 -15.26 -23.32 11.49
CA LEU A 135 -15.26 -22.10 12.30
C LEU A 135 -16.41 -21.18 11.88
N THR A 136 -17.64 -21.56 12.24
CA THR A 136 -18.82 -20.70 12.04
C THR A 136 -18.86 -19.60 13.09
N VAL A 137 -19.37 -18.44 12.71
CA VAL A 137 -19.52 -17.27 13.58
C VAL A 137 -20.89 -16.63 13.35
N ASN A 138 -21.44 -16.04 14.41
CA ASN A 138 -22.69 -15.31 14.34
C ASN A 138 -22.45 -13.80 14.25
N LYS A 139 -23.42 -13.06 13.73
CA LYS A 139 -23.43 -11.60 13.75
C LYS A 139 -23.26 -11.10 15.18
N SER A 140 -22.35 -10.12 15.38
CA SER A 140 -22.00 -9.57 16.69
C SER A 140 -21.27 -10.54 17.64
N GLU A 141 -20.82 -11.70 17.20
CA GLU A 141 -19.94 -12.58 17.99
C GLU A 141 -18.53 -11.96 18.08
N ILE A 142 -17.89 -12.05 19.26
CA ILE A 142 -16.49 -11.62 19.44
C ILE A 142 -15.60 -12.63 18.70
N VAL A 143 -14.92 -12.17 17.65
CA VAL A 143 -14.04 -13.00 16.82
C VAL A 143 -12.56 -12.74 17.04
N ALA A 144 -12.22 -11.55 17.57
CA ALA A 144 -10.83 -11.16 17.82
C ALA A 144 -10.75 -9.97 18.80
N PHE A 145 -9.51 -9.51 19.02
CA PHE A 145 -9.22 -8.31 19.81
C PHE A 145 -8.30 -7.39 19.01
N SER A 146 -8.61 -6.10 19.02
CA SER A 146 -7.85 -5.08 18.29
C SER A 146 -6.40 -5.00 18.75
N GLY A 147 -5.49 -4.65 17.86
CA GLY A 147 -4.06 -4.66 18.15
C GLY A 147 -3.25 -3.65 17.35
N ASN A 148 -1.98 -4.02 17.14
CA ASN A 148 -0.99 -3.24 16.40
C ASN A 148 0.03 -4.16 15.71
N THR A 149 -0.37 -5.36 15.28
CA THR A 149 0.54 -6.31 14.63
C THR A 149 0.79 -5.97 13.16
N GLY A 150 1.86 -6.53 12.57
CA GLY A 150 2.21 -6.29 11.17
C GLY A 150 2.75 -4.88 10.89
N GLY A 151 2.43 -4.33 9.70
CA GLY A 151 2.91 -3.03 9.22
C GLY A 151 2.22 -1.79 9.82
N SER A 152 1.56 -1.93 10.96
CA SER A 152 0.84 -0.84 11.62
C SER A 152 1.75 0.10 12.40
N GLY A 153 1.51 1.41 12.32
CA GLY A 153 2.23 2.46 13.05
C GLY A 153 1.70 2.75 14.47
N GLY A 154 0.53 2.22 14.83
CA GLY A 154 -0.12 2.42 16.14
C GLY A 154 -1.41 1.61 16.27
N PRO A 155 -1.99 1.49 17.50
CA PRO A 155 -3.19 0.70 17.72
C PRO A 155 -4.39 1.18 16.89
N HIS A 156 -4.92 0.33 16.02
CA HIS A 156 -6.16 0.52 15.25
C HIS A 156 -6.69 -0.84 14.75
N LEU A 157 -7.92 -0.85 14.25
CA LEU A 157 -8.48 -1.97 13.51
C LEU A 157 -8.53 -1.61 12.04
N HIS A 158 -7.86 -2.38 11.19
CA HIS A 158 -8.07 -2.33 9.74
C HIS A 158 -9.27 -3.21 9.38
N TYR A 159 -10.27 -2.62 8.72
CA TYR A 159 -11.53 -3.29 8.38
C TYR A 159 -11.86 -3.14 6.89
N GLU A 160 -12.16 -4.25 6.22
CA GLU A 160 -12.55 -4.25 4.80
C GLU A 160 -13.83 -5.05 4.56
N ILE A 161 -14.53 -4.70 3.48
CA ILE A 161 -15.57 -5.52 2.85
C ILE A 161 -15.12 -5.79 1.41
N ARG A 162 -15.11 -7.05 1.01
CA ARG A 162 -14.71 -7.49 -0.34
C ARG A 162 -15.83 -8.25 -1.03
N ASP A 163 -15.90 -8.11 -2.36
CA ASP A 163 -16.78 -8.92 -3.19
C ASP A 163 -16.27 -10.38 -3.33
N ALA A 164 -17.05 -11.23 -3.99
CA ALA A 164 -16.70 -12.63 -4.27
C ALA A 164 -15.43 -12.81 -5.12
N ARG A 165 -14.96 -11.76 -5.81
CA ARG A 165 -13.70 -11.73 -6.56
C ARG A 165 -12.56 -11.12 -5.76
N SER A 166 -12.76 -10.90 -4.46
CA SER A 166 -11.81 -10.28 -3.53
C SER A 166 -11.47 -8.81 -3.84
N LYS A 167 -12.29 -8.10 -4.61
CA LYS A 167 -12.16 -6.66 -4.78
C LYS A 167 -12.63 -5.96 -3.52
N PRO A 168 -11.83 -5.07 -2.92
CA PRO A 168 -12.28 -4.25 -1.80
C PRO A 168 -13.29 -3.22 -2.28
N ILE A 169 -14.32 -3.02 -1.48
CA ILE A 169 -15.38 -2.04 -1.69
C ILE A 169 -15.39 -1.12 -0.48
N ASN A 170 -15.66 0.17 -0.67
CA ASN A 170 -15.74 1.11 0.43
C ASN A 170 -16.81 0.64 1.45
N PRO A 171 -16.42 0.29 2.70
CA PRO A 171 -17.35 -0.25 3.69
C PRO A 171 -18.49 0.71 4.05
N MET A 172 -18.34 2.00 3.79
CA MET A 172 -19.39 3.00 4.07
C MET A 172 -20.63 2.80 3.17
N PHE A 173 -20.52 2.16 2.01
CA PHE A 173 -21.66 1.78 1.18
C PHE A 173 -22.58 0.73 1.83
N PHE A 174 -22.09 0.04 2.85
CA PHE A 174 -22.83 -1.03 3.54
C PHE A 174 -23.43 -0.55 4.88
N GLY A 175 -23.65 0.75 5.04
CA GLY A 175 -24.25 1.32 6.26
C GLY A 175 -23.26 1.46 7.44
N ILE A 176 -21.94 1.31 7.20
CA ILE A 176 -20.92 1.60 8.24
C ILE A 176 -20.79 3.11 8.37
N GLU A 177 -21.49 3.67 9.36
CA GLU A 177 -21.54 5.10 9.56
C GLU A 177 -20.28 5.68 10.19
N ILE A 178 -19.71 6.67 9.52
CA ILE A 178 -18.60 7.50 9.99
C ILE A 178 -19.09 8.94 10.02
N PRO A 179 -19.10 9.61 11.20
CA PRO A 179 -19.46 11.03 11.30
C PRO A 179 -18.47 11.89 10.53
N ASP A 180 -19.00 12.75 9.64
CA ASP A 180 -18.20 13.69 8.89
C ASP A 180 -19.04 14.87 8.40
N SER A 181 -18.69 16.08 8.87
CA SER A 181 -19.31 17.35 8.49
C SER A 181 -18.30 18.31 7.85
N LYS A 182 -17.05 17.86 7.61
CA LYS A 182 -15.98 18.72 7.13
C LYS A 182 -15.82 18.62 5.63
N ASN A 183 -15.68 19.78 5.00
CA ASN A 183 -15.38 19.83 3.58
C ASN A 183 -13.93 19.42 3.29
N PRO A 184 -13.65 18.66 2.20
CA PRO A 184 -12.31 18.42 1.71
C PRO A 184 -11.54 19.73 1.48
N GLU A 185 -10.22 19.67 1.60
CA GLU A 185 -9.32 20.78 1.33
C GLU A 185 -8.59 20.57 -0.01
N ILE A 186 -8.59 21.61 -0.87
CA ILE A 186 -7.70 21.69 -2.04
C ILE A 186 -6.52 22.57 -1.66
N ARG A 187 -5.33 21.98 -1.54
CA ARG A 187 -4.12 22.63 -0.99
C ARG A 187 -3.17 23.20 -2.01
N ALA A 188 -3.14 22.61 -3.21
CA ALA A 188 -2.31 23.05 -4.31
C ALA A 188 -2.94 22.64 -5.64
N ALA A 189 -2.61 23.40 -6.67
CA ALA A 189 -2.90 23.05 -8.07
C ALA A 189 -1.67 23.31 -8.93
N VAL A 190 -1.50 22.48 -9.95
CA VAL A 190 -0.41 22.57 -10.91
C VAL A 190 -0.96 22.38 -12.33
N VAL A 191 -0.27 22.99 -13.29
CA VAL A 191 -0.57 22.81 -14.72
C VAL A 191 0.63 22.18 -15.41
N TYR A 192 0.36 21.18 -16.22
CA TYR A 192 1.30 20.45 -17.07
C TYR A 192 1.08 20.86 -18.52
N THR A 193 2.14 20.91 -19.32
CA THR A 193 2.10 21.16 -20.75
C THR A 193 2.53 19.92 -21.54
N PHE A 194 1.91 19.68 -22.69
CA PHE A 194 2.18 18.51 -23.53
C PHE A 194 2.40 18.93 -24.98
N GLY A 195 3.52 18.46 -25.55
CA GLY A 195 3.95 18.81 -26.88
C GLY A 195 4.78 20.11 -26.94
N ASP A 196 5.48 20.29 -28.08
CA ASP A 196 6.54 21.30 -28.21
C ASP A 196 6.03 22.75 -28.31
N SER A 197 4.77 22.93 -28.72
CA SER A 197 4.15 24.25 -28.87
C SER A 197 3.28 24.66 -27.69
N SER A 198 3.04 23.77 -26.75
CA SER A 198 2.19 24.04 -25.59
C SER A 198 2.93 24.81 -24.52
N HIS A 199 2.28 25.81 -23.95
CA HIS A 199 2.86 26.61 -22.87
C HIS A 199 1.81 27.15 -21.91
N VAL A 200 2.29 27.48 -20.70
CA VAL A 200 1.57 28.27 -19.70
C VAL A 200 2.46 29.45 -19.31
N ASP A 201 1.98 30.68 -19.48
CA ASP A 201 2.72 31.92 -19.26
C ASP A 201 4.13 31.87 -19.89
N ARG A 202 4.17 31.51 -21.18
CA ARG A 202 5.41 31.38 -21.99
C ARG A 202 6.42 30.35 -21.50
N SER A 203 5.98 29.37 -20.71
CA SER A 203 6.82 28.29 -20.18
C SER A 203 6.19 26.93 -20.51
N ASN A 204 7.01 25.96 -20.90
CA ASN A 204 6.58 24.56 -21.03
C ASN A 204 7.02 23.69 -19.82
N ARG A 205 7.36 24.32 -18.70
CA ARG A 205 7.58 23.64 -17.41
C ARG A 205 6.28 23.48 -16.64
N ILE A 206 6.25 22.51 -15.73
CA ILE A 206 5.15 22.37 -14.76
C ILE A 206 5.05 23.67 -13.95
N LYS A 207 3.83 24.25 -13.89
CA LYS A 207 3.56 25.50 -13.19
C LYS A 207 2.71 25.28 -11.95
N ASP A 208 3.21 25.69 -10.79
CA ASP A 208 2.41 25.82 -9.57
C ASP A 208 1.47 27.04 -9.68
N LEU A 209 0.19 26.86 -9.34
CA LEU A 209 -0.80 27.92 -9.29
C LEU A 209 -0.89 28.50 -7.89
N LYS A 210 -0.92 29.81 -7.80
CA LYS A 210 -1.23 30.49 -6.54
C LYS A 210 -2.76 30.46 -6.33
N ILE A 211 -3.19 29.91 -5.19
CA ILE A 211 -4.59 29.76 -4.82
C ILE A 211 -4.91 30.75 -3.71
N THR A 212 -6.00 31.49 -3.87
CA THR A 212 -6.53 32.45 -2.90
C THR A 212 -8.01 32.20 -2.68
N ARG A 213 -8.59 32.75 -1.61
CA ARG A 213 -10.04 32.84 -1.44
C ARG A 213 -10.52 34.22 -1.84
N ASN A 214 -11.54 34.26 -2.69
CA ASN A 214 -12.18 35.52 -3.01
C ASN A 214 -13.08 36.01 -1.83
N THR A 215 -13.67 37.18 -1.96
CA THR A 215 -14.56 37.81 -0.95
C THR A 215 -15.76 36.92 -0.58
N ASN A 216 -16.20 36.03 -1.47
CA ASN A 216 -17.31 35.11 -1.25
C ASN A 216 -16.83 33.74 -0.69
N GLY A 217 -15.55 33.63 -0.29
CA GLY A 217 -14.98 32.40 0.27
C GLY A 217 -14.64 31.29 -0.76
N VAL A 218 -14.84 31.53 -2.06
CA VAL A 218 -14.55 30.59 -3.13
C VAL A 218 -13.05 30.53 -3.39
N LEU A 219 -12.48 29.31 -3.53
CA LEU A 219 -11.10 29.14 -3.92
C LEU A 219 -10.92 29.48 -5.40
N MET A 220 -9.96 30.34 -5.70
CA MET A 220 -9.59 30.73 -7.05
C MET A 220 -8.09 30.70 -7.23
N ALA A 221 -7.64 30.23 -8.40
CA ALA A 221 -6.26 30.43 -8.83
C ALA A 221 -6.10 31.76 -9.55
N ASP A 222 -4.88 32.32 -9.54
CA ASP A 222 -4.57 33.46 -10.41
C ASP A 222 -4.82 33.05 -11.87
N GLN A 223 -5.29 34.00 -12.71
CA GLN A 223 -5.50 33.76 -14.12
C GLN A 223 -4.16 33.46 -14.81
N ILE A 224 -4.17 32.45 -15.68
CA ILE A 224 -3.02 32.07 -16.51
C ILE A 224 -3.29 32.31 -17.98
N GLU A 225 -2.23 32.60 -18.76
CA GLU A 225 -2.23 32.57 -20.21
C GLU A 225 -1.71 31.21 -20.67
N ALA A 226 -2.43 30.49 -21.53
CA ALA A 226 -2.03 29.17 -21.98
C ALA A 226 -2.33 28.96 -23.48
N TYR A 227 -1.61 28.02 -24.09
CA TYR A 227 -1.87 27.59 -25.48
C TYR A 227 -1.48 26.11 -25.65
N GLY A 228 -2.21 25.41 -26.54
CA GLY A 228 -1.98 24.01 -26.84
C GLY A 228 -2.55 23.04 -25.83
N THR A 229 -2.00 21.85 -25.70
CA THR A 229 -2.49 20.81 -24.81
C THR A 229 -1.92 20.97 -23.41
N ILE A 230 -2.80 21.08 -22.41
CA ILE A 230 -2.43 21.15 -21.00
C ILE A 230 -3.17 20.10 -20.17
N GLY A 231 -2.65 19.80 -19.00
CA GLY A 231 -3.31 18.98 -17.97
C GLY A 231 -3.28 19.68 -16.62
N ILE A 232 -4.26 19.43 -15.78
CA ILE A 232 -4.33 20.00 -14.44
C ILE A 232 -4.17 18.89 -13.40
N GLY A 233 -3.47 19.18 -12.31
CA GLY A 233 -3.38 18.31 -11.15
C GLY A 233 -3.61 19.08 -9.85
N VAL A 234 -4.15 18.41 -8.84
CA VAL A 234 -4.45 19.02 -7.53
C VAL A 234 -3.98 18.16 -6.36
N ASN A 235 -3.54 18.80 -5.29
CA ASN A 235 -3.34 18.15 -3.99
C ASN A 235 -4.59 18.34 -3.15
N THR A 236 -5.22 17.25 -2.76
CA THR A 236 -6.42 17.25 -1.93
C THR A 236 -6.22 16.38 -0.70
N ILE A 237 -6.85 16.75 0.38
CA ILE A 237 -7.02 15.94 1.58
C ILE A 237 -8.45 16.08 2.07
N ASP A 238 -8.82 15.12 2.89
CA ASP A 238 -10.05 15.19 3.67
C ASP A 238 -9.75 15.12 5.17
N LYS A 239 -10.63 15.70 5.98
CA LYS A 239 -10.57 15.65 7.43
C LYS A 239 -11.93 15.26 7.97
N GLN A 240 -11.94 14.34 8.91
CA GLN A 240 -13.18 13.88 9.53
C GLN A 240 -13.37 14.44 10.93
N ASP A 241 -14.63 14.40 11.40
CA ASP A 241 -14.99 14.80 12.75
C ASP A 241 -14.26 13.93 13.79
N GLY A 242 -13.78 14.55 14.86
CA GLY A 242 -13.04 13.86 15.92
C GLY A 242 -11.63 13.38 15.53
N ALA A 243 -11.14 13.62 14.29
CA ALA A 243 -9.82 13.24 13.83
C ALA A 243 -8.98 14.45 13.39
N LEU A 244 -7.68 14.45 13.74
CA LEU A 244 -6.72 15.47 13.31
C LEU A 244 -5.91 15.06 12.08
N ASN A 245 -5.91 13.78 11.73
CA ASN A 245 -5.18 13.25 10.59
C ASN A 245 -5.84 13.64 9.26
N ASN A 246 -5.03 13.63 8.21
CA ASN A 246 -5.51 13.81 6.85
C ASN A 246 -5.92 12.44 6.30
N ASN A 247 -7.06 12.39 5.62
CA ASN A 247 -7.59 11.25 4.92
C ASN A 247 -7.62 11.51 3.41
N GLY A 248 -7.97 10.49 2.61
CA GLY A 248 -8.24 10.61 1.17
C GLY A 248 -9.65 11.13 0.89
N ILE A 249 -9.83 11.76 -0.27
CA ILE A 249 -11.14 12.14 -0.81
C ILE A 249 -11.83 10.92 -1.43
N PHE A 250 -13.15 11.01 -1.62
CA PHE A 250 -13.96 9.98 -2.29
C PHE A 250 -13.97 10.17 -3.81
N SER A 251 -14.13 11.40 -4.31
CA SER A 251 -14.14 11.68 -5.74
C SER A 251 -13.51 13.03 -6.08
N LEU A 252 -13.03 13.13 -7.33
CA LEU A 252 -12.48 14.33 -7.92
C LEU A 252 -13.09 14.54 -9.29
N GLU A 253 -13.60 15.74 -9.54
CA GLU A 253 -14.30 16.14 -10.76
C GLU A 253 -13.66 17.39 -11.37
N MET A 254 -13.58 17.45 -12.71
CA MET A 254 -13.18 18.64 -13.44
C MET A 254 -14.23 19.02 -14.49
N GLU A 255 -14.66 20.27 -14.43
CA GLU A 255 -15.54 20.91 -15.40
C GLU A 255 -14.79 22.01 -16.16
N VAL A 256 -15.07 22.17 -17.46
CA VAL A 256 -14.61 23.28 -18.28
C VAL A 256 -15.80 24.00 -18.85
N ASN A 257 -15.94 25.29 -18.55
CA ASN A 257 -17.08 26.11 -18.93
C ASN A 257 -18.44 25.44 -18.59
N GLY A 258 -18.51 24.82 -17.42
CA GLY A 258 -19.71 24.12 -16.92
C GLY A 258 -19.94 22.73 -17.48
N LYS A 259 -19.07 22.23 -18.37
CA LYS A 259 -19.16 20.87 -18.92
C LYS A 259 -18.16 19.94 -18.24
N LYS A 260 -18.63 18.82 -17.64
CA LYS A 260 -17.78 17.80 -17.04
C LYS A 260 -16.89 17.15 -18.10
N VAL A 261 -15.58 17.11 -17.85
CA VAL A 261 -14.57 16.52 -18.74
C VAL A 261 -13.75 15.41 -18.09
N TYR A 262 -13.77 15.35 -16.75
CA TYR A 262 -13.06 14.33 -15.99
C TYR A 262 -13.77 14.04 -14.68
N GLU A 263 -13.78 12.77 -14.31
CA GLU A 263 -14.21 12.33 -12.99
C GLU A 263 -13.52 11.03 -12.63
N HIS A 264 -13.04 10.92 -11.39
CA HIS A 264 -12.75 9.63 -10.80
C HIS A 264 -13.46 9.47 -9.45
N ILE A 265 -13.87 8.24 -9.17
CA ILE A 265 -14.53 7.83 -7.92
C ILE A 265 -13.82 6.59 -7.40
N VAL A 266 -13.37 6.62 -6.14
CA VAL A 266 -12.74 5.45 -5.51
C VAL A 266 -13.77 4.73 -4.64
N ASP A 267 -14.63 3.95 -5.30
CA ASP A 267 -15.67 3.11 -4.68
C ASP A 267 -15.22 1.65 -4.53
N THR A 268 -14.53 1.12 -5.55
CA THR A 268 -13.96 -0.22 -5.61
C THR A 268 -12.82 -0.26 -6.62
N TYR A 269 -11.89 -1.20 -6.47
CA TYR A 269 -10.80 -1.44 -7.41
C TYR A 269 -10.25 -2.87 -7.27
N ALA A 270 -9.46 -3.33 -8.24
CA ALA A 270 -8.75 -4.61 -8.12
C ALA A 270 -7.36 -4.41 -7.51
N PHE A 271 -6.91 -5.36 -6.66
CA PHE A 271 -5.54 -5.31 -6.12
C PHE A 271 -4.46 -5.34 -7.21
N SER A 272 -4.74 -5.93 -8.37
CA SER A 272 -3.83 -5.97 -9.52
C SER A 272 -3.61 -4.62 -10.17
N GLU A 273 -4.55 -3.69 -10.06
CA GLU A 273 -4.46 -2.34 -10.65
C GLU A 273 -3.99 -1.26 -9.68
N THR A 274 -4.02 -1.53 -8.37
CA THR A 274 -3.75 -0.51 -7.34
C THR A 274 -2.40 0.20 -7.52
N ARG A 275 -1.40 -0.45 -8.14
CA ARG A 275 -0.09 0.17 -8.37
C ARG A 275 -0.09 1.25 -9.46
N TYR A 276 -1.13 1.33 -10.28
CA TYR A 276 -1.31 2.45 -11.21
C TYR A 276 -1.59 3.80 -10.52
N ILE A 277 -1.76 3.80 -9.18
CA ILE A 277 -1.72 5.03 -8.38
C ILE A 277 -0.47 5.88 -8.69
N ASN A 278 0.65 5.25 -9.04
CA ASN A 278 1.90 5.93 -9.40
C ASN A 278 1.79 6.69 -10.73
N ALA A 279 0.81 6.36 -11.59
CA ALA A 279 0.48 7.13 -12.80
C ALA A 279 -0.64 8.14 -12.53
N LEU A 280 -1.52 7.90 -11.55
CA LEU A 280 -2.53 8.86 -11.12
C LEU A 280 -1.90 10.11 -10.48
N ILE A 281 -0.85 9.93 -9.67
CA ILE A 281 -0.19 11.06 -9.00
C ILE A 281 1.05 11.53 -9.77
N ASP A 282 1.46 12.77 -9.51
CA ASP A 282 2.81 13.25 -9.84
C ASP A 282 3.81 12.58 -8.87
N PHE A 283 4.32 11.41 -9.27
CA PHE A 283 5.16 10.59 -8.41
C PHE A 283 6.50 11.24 -8.07
N GLU A 284 7.11 11.98 -9.01
CA GLU A 284 8.36 12.70 -8.77
C GLU A 284 8.17 13.77 -7.68
N ARG A 285 7.11 14.54 -7.78
CA ARG A 285 6.76 15.55 -6.76
C ARG A 285 6.45 14.90 -5.40
N TYR A 286 5.72 13.80 -5.40
CA TYR A 286 5.49 13.02 -4.17
C TYR A 286 6.80 12.53 -3.55
N TYR A 287 7.72 12.02 -4.36
CA TYR A 287 9.01 11.53 -3.87
C TYR A 287 9.83 12.64 -3.21
N HIS A 288 9.96 13.80 -3.85
CA HIS A 288 10.80 14.91 -3.38
C HIS A 288 10.13 15.81 -2.33
N LYS A 289 8.83 16.08 -2.47
CA LYS A 289 8.10 17.08 -1.65
C LYS A 289 7.05 16.47 -0.73
N ARG A 290 6.81 15.16 -0.80
CA ARG A 290 5.70 14.48 -0.11
C ARG A 290 4.32 15.05 -0.45
N GLN A 291 4.19 15.70 -1.60
CA GLN A 291 2.98 16.31 -2.08
C GLN A 291 2.31 15.40 -3.12
N GLN A 292 1.15 14.86 -2.78
CA GLN A 292 0.38 13.97 -3.67
C GLN A 292 -0.50 14.81 -4.59
N ILE A 293 0.02 15.23 -5.74
CA ILE A 293 -0.78 15.87 -6.79
C ILE A 293 -1.50 14.77 -7.58
N GLN A 294 -2.82 14.73 -7.52
CA GLN A 294 -3.65 13.86 -8.35
C GLN A 294 -3.87 14.53 -9.71
N LYS A 295 -3.52 13.83 -10.77
CA LYS A 295 -3.70 14.31 -12.15
C LYS A 295 -5.18 14.21 -12.53
N CYS A 296 -5.78 15.30 -13.01
CA CYS A 296 -7.13 15.33 -13.58
C CYS A 296 -7.10 14.95 -15.08
N PHE A 297 -6.14 14.12 -15.48
CA PHE A 297 -6.00 13.55 -16.81
C PHE A 297 -5.39 12.15 -16.71
N VAL A 298 -5.62 11.33 -17.74
CA VAL A 298 -5.25 9.91 -17.74
C VAL A 298 -4.19 9.63 -18.79
N GLU A 299 -2.98 9.32 -18.37
CA GLU A 299 -1.89 8.88 -19.24
C GLU A 299 -2.15 7.45 -19.76
N ASP A 300 -1.63 7.11 -20.94
CA ASP A 300 -1.91 5.84 -21.64
C ASP A 300 -1.53 4.59 -20.84
N ALA A 301 -0.49 4.69 -20.04
CA ALA A 301 -0.04 3.60 -19.17
C ALA A 301 -0.92 3.39 -17.94
N ASN A 302 -1.79 4.35 -17.60
CA ASN A 302 -2.67 4.27 -16.44
C ASN A 302 -3.88 3.37 -16.75
N LYS A 303 -4.03 2.26 -16.03
CA LYS A 303 -5.10 1.26 -16.22
C LYS A 303 -6.03 1.13 -15.00
N LEU A 304 -6.14 2.19 -14.20
CA LEU A 304 -7.12 2.23 -13.11
C LEU A 304 -8.54 2.20 -13.66
N SER A 305 -9.42 1.45 -13.00
CA SER A 305 -10.84 1.36 -13.36
C SER A 305 -11.74 2.42 -12.70
N ILE A 306 -11.15 3.36 -11.94
CA ILE A 306 -11.85 4.36 -11.14
C ILE A 306 -12.41 5.56 -11.93
N TYR A 307 -12.10 5.65 -13.22
CA TYR A 307 -12.46 6.79 -14.07
C TYR A 307 -13.86 6.61 -14.67
N ASN A 308 -14.68 7.66 -14.57
CA ASN A 308 -16.02 7.68 -15.15
C ASN A 308 -16.08 8.61 -16.38
N ASN A 309 -16.39 9.86 -16.19
CA ASN A 309 -16.57 10.79 -17.31
C ASN A 309 -15.23 11.32 -17.83
N LEU A 310 -14.76 10.77 -18.96
CA LEU A 310 -13.50 11.20 -19.60
C LEU A 310 -13.78 11.77 -20.99
N VAL A 311 -13.59 13.08 -21.16
CA VAL A 311 -13.51 13.75 -22.44
C VAL A 311 -12.04 14.03 -22.72
N ASN A 312 -11.52 13.59 -23.88
CA ASN A 312 -10.10 13.71 -24.25
C ASN A 312 -9.15 13.26 -23.11
N LYS A 313 -9.51 12.18 -22.37
CA LYS A 313 -8.77 11.69 -21.21
C LYS A 313 -8.50 12.76 -20.12
N GLY A 314 -9.26 13.87 -20.08
CA GLY A 314 -9.04 14.99 -19.16
C GLY A 314 -7.99 16.01 -19.64
N TYR A 315 -7.36 15.83 -20.80
CA TYR A 315 -6.50 16.85 -21.38
C TYR A 315 -7.34 18.00 -21.95
N LEU A 316 -6.86 19.22 -21.76
CA LEU A 316 -7.50 20.45 -22.23
C LEU A 316 -6.71 21.01 -23.42
N ASN A 317 -7.40 21.22 -24.55
CA ASN A 317 -6.83 21.92 -25.72
C ASN A 317 -7.22 23.39 -25.62
N ILE A 318 -6.24 24.25 -25.40
CA ILE A 318 -6.41 25.69 -25.24
C ILE A 318 -6.08 26.38 -26.59
N GLU A 319 -7.06 27.08 -27.13
CA GLU A 319 -6.96 27.81 -28.40
C GLU A 319 -6.74 29.30 -28.16
N ASP A 320 -6.06 29.95 -29.12
CA ASP A 320 -5.78 31.38 -29.07
C ASP A 320 -7.07 32.20 -29.11
N GLY A 321 -7.16 33.26 -28.29
CA GLY A 321 -8.27 34.16 -28.23
C GLY A 321 -9.49 33.69 -27.40
N PHE A 322 -9.55 32.42 -26.97
CA PHE A 322 -10.66 31.90 -26.16
C PHE A 322 -10.38 32.02 -24.66
N SER A 323 -11.45 32.05 -23.88
CA SER A 323 -11.39 32.04 -22.42
C SER A 323 -12.04 30.78 -21.86
N TYR A 324 -11.41 30.21 -20.83
CA TYR A 324 -11.88 28.99 -20.18
C TYR A 324 -11.98 29.20 -18.66
N SER A 325 -13.04 28.67 -18.08
CA SER A 325 -13.20 28.54 -16.63
C SER A 325 -13.14 27.08 -16.27
N VAL A 326 -12.04 26.65 -15.65
CA VAL A 326 -11.89 25.27 -15.15
C VAL A 326 -12.27 25.23 -13.69
N LYS A 327 -13.20 24.34 -13.35
CA LYS A 327 -13.64 24.12 -11.97
C LYS A 327 -13.25 22.70 -11.56
N ILE A 328 -12.45 22.58 -10.50
CA ILE A 328 -12.09 21.31 -9.87
C ILE A 328 -12.91 21.16 -8.58
N THR A 329 -13.63 20.04 -8.43
CA THR A 329 -14.43 19.77 -7.24
C THR A 329 -13.95 18.49 -6.58
N ALA A 330 -13.51 18.58 -5.32
CA ALA A 330 -13.20 17.43 -4.47
C ALA A 330 -14.40 17.14 -3.56
N LYS A 331 -14.79 15.86 -3.45
CA LYS A 331 -15.90 15.42 -2.59
C LYS A 331 -15.44 14.30 -1.66
N ASP A 332 -15.96 14.27 -0.44
CA ASP A 332 -15.89 13.13 0.46
C ASP A 332 -17.04 12.14 0.22
N PHE A 333 -17.10 11.07 1.00
CA PHE A 333 -18.17 10.07 0.90
C PHE A 333 -19.54 10.60 1.39
N LYS A 334 -19.58 11.55 2.32
CA LYS A 334 -20.82 12.15 2.85
C LYS A 334 -21.42 13.20 1.95
N GLY A 335 -20.69 13.61 0.88
CA GLY A 335 -21.11 14.63 -0.07
C GLY A 335 -20.67 16.04 0.31
N ASN A 336 -19.87 16.22 1.38
CA ASN A 336 -19.22 17.48 1.62
C ASN A 336 -18.22 17.77 0.49
N LEU A 337 -18.13 19.01 0.04
CA LEU A 337 -17.33 19.37 -1.11
C LEU A 337 -16.61 20.70 -0.98
N ASN A 338 -15.55 20.84 -1.76
CA ASN A 338 -14.87 22.11 -1.98
C ASN A 338 -14.46 22.21 -3.46
N SER A 339 -14.48 23.42 -4.00
CA SER A 339 -14.17 23.66 -5.40
C SER A 339 -13.12 24.73 -5.59
N LEU A 340 -12.26 24.55 -6.60
CA LEU A 340 -11.25 25.52 -7.05
C LEU A 340 -11.61 25.95 -8.48
N ILE A 341 -11.63 27.25 -8.73
CA ILE A 341 -11.80 27.84 -10.07
C ILE A 341 -10.44 28.29 -10.59
N ILE A 342 -10.12 27.90 -11.83
CA ILE A 342 -8.88 28.27 -12.53
C ILE A 342 -9.27 29.01 -13.81
N PRO A 343 -9.15 30.33 -13.87
CA PRO A 343 -9.37 31.10 -15.09
C PRO A 343 -8.19 30.93 -16.05
N ILE A 344 -8.48 30.61 -17.31
CA ILE A 344 -7.45 30.44 -18.35
C ILE A 344 -7.81 31.34 -19.55
N LYS A 345 -6.85 32.14 -19.98
CA LYS A 345 -6.93 32.91 -21.23
C LYS A 345 -6.10 32.20 -22.28
N GLY A 346 -6.71 31.79 -23.37
CA GLY A 346 -6.04 31.24 -24.53
C GLY A 346 -5.23 32.32 -25.23
N LYS A 347 -3.92 32.13 -25.29
CA LYS A 347 -3.00 33.06 -25.95
C LYS A 347 -1.81 32.30 -26.49
N LYS A 348 -1.67 32.31 -27.82
CA LYS A 348 -0.50 31.77 -28.51
C LYS A 348 0.68 32.74 -28.36
N ASP A 349 1.80 32.26 -27.86
CA ASP A 349 3.00 33.06 -27.63
C ASP A 349 4.28 32.22 -27.80
N SER A 350 5.43 32.87 -27.83
CA SER A 350 6.75 32.21 -27.83
C SER A 350 7.08 31.63 -26.48
N ILE A 351 7.73 30.44 -26.44
CA ILE A 351 8.18 29.79 -25.22
C ILE A 351 9.56 30.32 -24.86
N TYR A 352 9.65 31.09 -23.78
CA TYR A 352 10.92 31.63 -23.28
C TYR A 352 11.59 30.71 -22.22
N VAL A 353 10.79 30.01 -21.45
CA VAL A 353 11.30 29.10 -20.41
C VAL A 353 11.03 27.66 -20.82
N LYS A 354 12.07 26.95 -21.22
CA LYS A 354 11.96 25.56 -21.69
C LYS A 354 12.28 24.56 -20.59
N ALA A 355 11.53 23.47 -20.56
CA ALA A 355 11.92 22.28 -19.81
C ALA A 355 13.22 21.70 -20.41
N VAL A 356 14.14 21.28 -19.55
CA VAL A 356 15.40 20.66 -19.98
C VAL A 356 15.30 19.15 -19.72
N THR A 357 15.41 18.39 -20.80
CA THR A 357 15.54 16.94 -20.71
C THR A 357 17.03 16.60 -20.63
N LYS A 358 17.44 15.96 -19.53
CA LYS A 358 18.81 15.46 -19.40
C LYS A 358 18.94 14.16 -20.18
N GLU A 359 19.60 14.21 -21.33
CA GLU A 359 19.91 13.02 -22.10
C GLU A 359 21.01 12.19 -21.44
N THR A 360 20.90 10.88 -21.59
CA THR A 360 21.90 9.88 -21.16
C THR A 360 22.12 8.87 -22.29
N PRO A 361 23.18 8.05 -22.24
CA PRO A 361 23.40 7.01 -23.26
C PRO A 361 22.27 5.96 -23.38
N TYR A 362 21.36 5.88 -22.41
CA TYR A 362 20.32 4.87 -22.35
C TYR A 362 18.94 5.53 -22.44
N TYR A 363 18.28 5.40 -23.59
CA TYR A 363 16.87 5.77 -23.74
C TYR A 363 16.00 4.54 -23.56
N PHE A 364 15.17 4.51 -22.53
CA PHE A 364 14.27 3.42 -22.21
C PHE A 364 12.89 3.68 -22.75
N LYS A 365 12.37 2.73 -23.53
CA LYS A 365 10.97 2.71 -23.96
C LYS A 365 10.17 1.83 -22.99
N ALA A 366 9.11 2.37 -22.43
CA ALA A 366 8.26 1.67 -21.48
C ALA A 366 7.64 0.39 -22.06
N SER A 367 7.28 0.42 -23.35
CA SER A 367 6.67 -0.71 -24.09
C SER A 367 7.65 -1.84 -24.44
N GLU A 368 8.96 -1.61 -24.26
CA GLU A 368 10.00 -2.55 -24.67
C GLU A 368 10.68 -3.23 -23.46
N PHE A 369 11.41 -4.30 -23.73
CA PHE A 369 12.33 -4.92 -22.77
C PHE A 369 13.63 -4.12 -22.79
N ASN A 370 14.04 -3.59 -21.63
CA ASN A 370 15.27 -2.82 -21.49
C ASN A 370 16.28 -3.60 -20.66
N LYS A 371 17.54 -3.63 -21.13
CA LYS A 371 18.63 -4.35 -20.45
C LYS A 371 19.93 -3.56 -20.56
N ILE A 372 20.65 -3.48 -19.47
CA ILE A 372 22.03 -2.97 -19.43
C ILE A 372 22.91 -4.08 -18.83
N THR A 373 24.06 -4.35 -19.47
CA THR A 373 25.13 -5.19 -18.93
C THR A 373 26.41 -4.39 -18.94
N LYS A 374 27.07 -4.26 -17.82
CA LYS A 374 28.37 -3.61 -17.70
C LYS A 374 29.19 -4.33 -16.61
N ASP A 375 30.41 -4.72 -16.97
CA ASP A 375 31.32 -5.47 -16.10
C ASP A 375 30.63 -6.72 -15.51
N ASN A 376 30.57 -6.85 -14.21
CA ASN A 376 29.93 -7.95 -13.52
C ASN A 376 28.44 -7.71 -13.17
N VAL A 377 27.81 -6.64 -13.68
CA VAL A 377 26.43 -6.26 -13.37
C VAL A 377 25.54 -6.37 -14.59
N THR A 378 24.36 -6.94 -14.40
CA THR A 378 23.27 -6.92 -15.39
C THR A 378 21.99 -6.45 -14.71
N VAL A 379 21.31 -5.46 -15.31
CA VAL A 379 19.94 -5.09 -14.93
C VAL A 379 19.00 -5.29 -16.10
N ALA A 380 17.84 -5.87 -15.85
CA ALA A 380 16.84 -6.19 -16.89
C ALA A 380 15.44 -5.77 -16.43
N PHE A 381 14.77 -4.99 -17.26
CA PHE A 381 13.42 -4.45 -17.04
C PHE A 381 12.47 -5.10 -18.05
N PRO A 382 11.48 -5.88 -17.61
CA PRO A 382 10.43 -6.39 -18.49
C PRO A 382 9.63 -5.29 -19.18
N LYS A 383 8.98 -5.60 -20.30
CA LYS A 383 8.03 -4.68 -20.94
C LYS A 383 7.00 -4.14 -19.95
N ASN A 384 6.69 -2.86 -20.05
CA ASN A 384 5.77 -2.13 -19.17
C ASN A 384 6.26 -2.11 -17.70
N SER A 385 7.57 -2.03 -17.47
CA SER A 385 8.14 -1.76 -16.16
C SER A 385 8.06 -0.30 -15.76
N PHE A 386 7.90 0.60 -16.72
CA PHE A 386 7.75 2.04 -16.53
C PHE A 386 6.43 2.52 -17.12
N TYR A 387 6.02 3.73 -16.74
CA TYR A 387 4.78 4.34 -17.21
C TYR A 387 5.00 5.22 -18.43
N ASN A 388 6.21 5.76 -18.62
CA ASN A 388 6.60 6.64 -19.71
C ASN A 388 7.98 6.26 -20.25
N ASP A 389 8.30 6.68 -21.46
CA ASP A 389 9.64 6.63 -22.04
C ASP A 389 10.52 7.72 -21.41
N PHE A 390 11.79 7.42 -21.16
CA PHE A 390 12.71 8.40 -20.56
C PHE A 390 14.17 8.02 -20.74
N TYR A 391 15.07 8.97 -20.51
CA TYR A 391 16.52 8.74 -20.46
C TYR A 391 16.92 8.17 -19.10
N PHE A 392 17.46 6.95 -19.11
CA PHE A 392 17.85 6.21 -17.91
C PHE A 392 19.29 6.52 -17.53
N ASP A 393 19.56 7.06 -16.34
CA ASP A 393 20.90 7.30 -15.80
C ASP A 393 21.43 6.02 -15.14
N PHE A 394 22.47 5.42 -15.74
CA PHE A 394 23.13 4.22 -15.23
C PHE A 394 24.58 4.51 -14.92
N LYS A 395 25.01 4.20 -13.70
CA LYS A 395 26.41 4.30 -13.30
C LYS A 395 26.84 3.04 -12.58
N TYR A 396 28.06 2.65 -12.77
CA TYR A 396 28.67 1.53 -12.07
C TYR A 396 30.10 1.90 -11.65
N ASP A 397 30.36 1.84 -10.36
CA ASP A 397 31.67 2.14 -9.74
C ASP A 397 31.82 1.36 -8.43
N ASN A 398 33.02 0.77 -8.22
CA ASN A 398 33.39 0.10 -6.97
C ASN A 398 32.31 -0.85 -6.40
N ASN A 399 31.82 -1.78 -7.23
CA ASN A 399 30.75 -2.72 -6.88
C ASN A 399 29.42 -2.06 -6.44
N THR A 400 29.24 -0.77 -6.72
CA THR A 400 28.00 -0.05 -6.53
C THR A 400 27.40 0.27 -7.91
N VAL A 401 26.15 -0.13 -8.12
CA VAL A 401 25.37 0.26 -9.29
C VAL A 401 24.34 1.30 -8.91
N SER A 402 24.33 2.42 -9.63
CA SER A 402 23.29 3.44 -9.51
C SER A 402 22.31 3.27 -10.66
N LEU A 403 21.08 2.88 -10.33
CA LEU A 403 19.97 2.68 -11.25
C LEU A 403 19.08 3.91 -11.21
N HIS A 404 19.39 4.92 -12.03
CA HIS A 404 18.66 6.18 -12.08
C HIS A 404 18.44 6.76 -10.67
N ASN A 405 17.21 7.21 -10.37
CA ASN A 405 16.81 7.62 -9.02
C ASN A 405 15.40 7.10 -8.69
N ALA A 406 15.06 7.04 -7.42
CA ALA A 406 13.81 6.46 -6.95
C ALA A 406 12.57 7.36 -7.19
N SER A 407 12.72 8.54 -7.81
CA SER A 407 11.60 9.41 -8.19
C SER A 407 10.89 8.92 -9.47
N VAL A 408 11.49 7.99 -10.22
CA VAL A 408 10.82 7.31 -11.33
C VAL A 408 10.16 6.03 -10.82
N PRO A 409 8.84 5.91 -10.87
CA PRO A 409 8.13 4.75 -10.36
C PRO A 409 8.30 3.53 -11.26
N VAL A 410 8.52 2.38 -10.66
CA VAL A 410 8.64 1.09 -11.38
C VAL A 410 7.38 0.25 -11.14
N HIS A 411 6.69 -0.14 -12.21
CA HIS A 411 5.45 -0.91 -12.15
C HIS A 411 5.70 -2.41 -11.93
N LYS A 412 6.61 -3.01 -12.70
CA LYS A 412 6.98 -4.44 -12.59
C LYS A 412 8.36 -4.62 -11.98
N ASN A 413 8.60 -5.75 -11.32
CA ASN A 413 9.93 -6.06 -10.83
C ASN A 413 10.94 -6.08 -11.98
N PHE A 414 12.04 -5.36 -11.81
CA PHE A 414 13.26 -5.58 -12.57
C PHE A 414 14.13 -6.63 -11.87
N THR A 415 15.02 -7.25 -12.64
CA THR A 415 16.03 -8.17 -12.11
C THR A 415 17.37 -7.47 -12.13
N LEU A 416 18.02 -7.38 -10.96
CA LEU A 416 19.41 -6.94 -10.83
C LEU A 416 20.27 -8.16 -10.48
N THR A 417 21.31 -8.39 -11.29
CA THR A 417 22.22 -9.53 -11.15
C THR A 417 23.65 -9.05 -11.03
N PHE A 418 24.40 -9.61 -10.09
CA PHE A 418 25.85 -9.44 -9.95
C PHE A 418 26.54 -10.79 -10.15
N ASP A 419 27.58 -10.84 -10.96
CA ASP A 419 28.53 -11.95 -11.01
C ASP A 419 29.55 -11.76 -9.89
N ILE A 420 29.71 -12.76 -9.02
CA ILE A 420 30.58 -12.75 -7.86
C ILE A 420 31.79 -13.67 -8.01
N SER A 421 32.12 -14.11 -9.23
CA SER A 421 33.24 -15.00 -9.50
C SER A 421 34.60 -14.44 -9.03
N ASN A 422 34.72 -13.12 -9.02
CA ASN A 422 35.93 -12.40 -8.56
C ASN A 422 36.02 -12.22 -7.03
N PHE A 423 35.00 -12.63 -6.26
CA PHE A 423 35.06 -12.61 -4.81
C PHE A 423 35.67 -13.90 -4.28
N PRO A 424 36.38 -13.85 -3.12
CA PRO A 424 36.92 -15.04 -2.46
C PRO A 424 35.83 -16.09 -2.23
N GLU A 425 36.14 -17.36 -2.52
CA GLU A 425 35.14 -18.42 -2.47
C GLU A 425 34.57 -18.62 -1.08
N GLU A 426 35.38 -18.51 -0.06
CA GLU A 426 35.01 -18.63 1.35
C GLU A 426 33.97 -17.60 1.78
N ASN A 427 33.96 -16.40 1.15
CA ASN A 427 33.03 -15.32 1.49
C ASN A 427 31.75 -15.33 0.65
N ARG A 428 31.74 -16.05 -0.48
CA ARG A 428 30.59 -15.99 -1.42
C ARG A 428 29.27 -16.37 -0.75
N GLY A 429 29.29 -17.32 0.19
CA GLY A 429 28.13 -17.76 0.94
C GLY A 429 27.42 -16.63 1.71
N GLN A 430 28.18 -15.64 2.18
CA GLN A 430 27.74 -14.54 3.05
C GLN A 430 27.54 -13.21 2.31
N LEU A 431 27.75 -13.19 0.97
CA LEU A 431 27.47 -12.04 0.13
C LEU A 431 25.97 -11.92 -0.14
N PHE A 432 25.49 -10.67 -0.20
CA PHE A 432 24.12 -10.35 -0.63
C PHE A 432 24.06 -9.03 -1.37
N ILE A 433 22.94 -8.77 -2.05
CA ILE A 433 22.67 -7.49 -2.69
C ILE A 433 22.00 -6.56 -1.68
N ALA A 434 22.67 -5.47 -1.32
CA ALA A 434 22.12 -4.42 -0.48
C ALA A 434 21.66 -3.23 -1.31
N ARG A 435 20.53 -2.63 -0.94
CA ARG A 435 20.15 -1.30 -1.41
C ARG A 435 20.75 -0.24 -0.48
N LYS A 436 21.43 0.75 -1.05
CA LYS A 436 21.97 1.87 -0.30
C LYS A 436 20.96 3.01 -0.28
N ASN A 437 20.67 3.55 0.90
CA ASN A 437 19.80 4.71 1.05
C ASN A 437 20.28 5.56 2.24
N ASN A 438 20.53 6.86 2.01
CA ASN A 438 21.06 7.79 3.00
C ASN A 438 22.30 7.24 3.76
N GLY A 439 23.21 6.60 3.02
CA GLY A 439 24.43 6.00 3.58
C GLY A 439 24.26 4.63 4.24
N ALA A 440 23.05 4.24 4.64
CA ALA A 440 22.76 2.93 5.22
C ALA A 440 22.53 1.85 4.15
N LEU A 441 22.88 0.62 4.49
CA LEU A 441 22.64 -0.56 3.66
C LEU A 441 21.39 -1.31 4.17
N TYR A 442 20.54 -1.69 3.24
CA TYR A 442 19.33 -2.45 3.51
C TYR A 442 19.37 -3.75 2.72
N PHE A 443 19.17 -4.87 3.38
CA PHE A 443 19.06 -6.16 2.74
C PHE A 443 17.96 -6.13 1.66
N THR A 444 18.27 -6.71 0.48
CA THR A 444 17.26 -7.04 -0.52
C THR A 444 17.18 -8.55 -0.62
N GLN A 445 15.97 -9.10 -0.85
CA GLN A 445 15.80 -10.53 -0.98
C GLN A 445 16.71 -11.07 -2.09
N THR A 446 17.89 -11.51 -1.68
CA THR A 446 18.94 -12.00 -2.57
C THR A 446 18.77 -13.47 -2.83
N ARG A 447 18.76 -13.84 -4.10
CA ARG A 447 18.76 -15.22 -4.57
C ARG A 447 20.11 -15.53 -5.20
N ARG A 448 20.49 -16.80 -5.14
CA ARG A 448 21.79 -17.29 -5.64
C ARG A 448 21.60 -18.35 -6.70
N LYS A 449 22.36 -18.26 -7.76
CA LYS A 449 22.50 -19.31 -8.77
C LYS A 449 23.96 -19.34 -9.24
N GLU A 450 24.67 -20.42 -8.92
CA GLU A 450 26.12 -20.52 -9.19
C GLU A 450 26.89 -19.32 -8.62
N ASN A 451 27.74 -18.69 -9.41
CA ASN A 451 28.48 -17.50 -9.06
C ASN A 451 27.70 -16.18 -9.29
N LYS A 452 26.37 -16.22 -9.31
CA LYS A 452 25.54 -15.02 -9.52
C LYS A 452 24.59 -14.81 -8.35
N LEU A 453 24.56 -13.56 -7.88
CA LEU A 453 23.53 -13.07 -6.98
C LEU A 453 22.51 -12.27 -7.79
N TYR A 454 21.23 -12.46 -7.52
CA TYR A 454 20.19 -11.64 -8.14
C TYR A 454 19.07 -11.29 -7.17
N THR A 455 18.48 -10.14 -7.39
CA THR A 455 17.31 -9.67 -6.66
C THR A 455 16.24 -9.14 -7.60
N LEU A 456 15.00 -9.22 -7.16
CA LEU A 456 13.84 -8.62 -7.83
C LEU A 456 13.44 -7.38 -7.06
N SER A 457 13.42 -6.23 -7.73
CA SER A 457 13.06 -4.96 -7.09
C SER A 457 12.14 -4.12 -7.94
N ARG A 458 11.42 -3.19 -7.30
CA ARG A 458 10.63 -2.12 -7.94
C ARG A 458 11.08 -0.74 -7.48
N THR A 459 12.24 -0.63 -6.87
CA THR A 459 12.77 0.64 -6.38
C THR A 459 14.10 0.90 -7.06
N LEU A 460 14.20 2.01 -7.80
CA LEU A 460 15.45 2.46 -8.39
C LEU A 460 16.37 3.07 -7.30
N GLY A 461 17.60 3.42 -7.67
CA GLY A 461 18.64 3.98 -6.80
C GLY A 461 19.86 3.08 -6.69
N ASP A 462 20.61 3.20 -5.61
CA ASP A 462 21.91 2.56 -5.45
C ASP A 462 21.82 1.16 -4.86
N TYR A 463 22.53 0.23 -5.47
CA TYR A 463 22.70 -1.15 -5.01
C TYR A 463 24.17 -1.53 -5.00
N LYS A 464 24.55 -2.38 -4.07
CA LYS A 464 25.91 -2.93 -4.02
C LYS A 464 25.93 -4.35 -3.45
N ILE A 465 27.02 -5.05 -3.67
CA ILE A 465 27.33 -6.28 -2.94
C ILE A 465 27.78 -5.90 -1.52
N ALA A 466 27.22 -6.57 -0.54
CA ALA A 466 27.60 -6.48 0.86
C ALA A 466 27.97 -7.87 1.40
N LEU A 467 28.85 -7.91 2.38
CA LEU A 467 29.28 -9.12 3.09
C LEU A 467 28.77 -9.02 4.54
N ASP A 468 28.11 -10.07 5.02
CA ASP A 468 27.68 -10.19 6.40
C ASP A 468 28.26 -11.46 7.03
N THR A 469 29.18 -11.31 7.95
CA THR A 469 29.80 -12.40 8.70
C THR A 469 29.39 -12.44 10.17
N ILE A 470 28.50 -11.52 10.58
CA ILE A 470 28.09 -11.37 11.96
C ILE A 470 26.87 -12.23 12.21
N LYS A 471 26.90 -13.04 13.27
CA LYS A 471 25.79 -13.91 13.65
C LYS A 471 24.69 -13.11 14.32
N PRO A 472 23.39 -13.49 14.15
CA PRO A 472 22.28 -12.92 14.90
C PRO A 472 22.53 -12.91 16.40
N LYS A 473 22.07 -11.88 17.10
CA LYS A 473 22.17 -11.76 18.56
C LYS A 473 20.88 -12.20 19.23
N ILE A 474 20.99 -13.12 20.17
CA ILE A 474 19.89 -13.60 21.01
C ILE A 474 20.20 -13.25 22.46
N SER A 475 19.30 -12.56 23.17
CA SER A 475 19.51 -12.21 24.58
C SER A 475 18.22 -12.29 25.37
N PRO A 476 18.27 -12.80 26.61
CA PRO A 476 17.10 -12.87 27.50
C PRO A 476 16.67 -11.45 27.92
N VAL A 477 15.35 -11.24 28.07
CA VAL A 477 14.77 -9.95 28.46
C VAL A 477 14.29 -9.96 29.91
N ASN A 478 13.58 -11.00 30.32
CA ASN A 478 12.92 -11.05 31.63
C ASN A 478 13.32 -12.25 32.47
N PHE A 479 14.38 -12.96 32.12
CA PHE A 479 14.90 -14.08 32.90
C PHE A 479 16.43 -14.15 32.82
N LYS A 480 17.04 -14.94 33.71
CA LYS A 480 18.47 -15.26 33.72
C LYS A 480 18.65 -16.79 33.70
N ASN A 481 19.84 -17.22 33.31
CA ASN A 481 20.21 -18.65 33.43
C ASN A 481 20.10 -19.11 34.89
N ASN A 482 19.62 -20.36 35.10
CA ASN A 482 19.37 -20.98 36.40
C ASN A 482 18.34 -20.26 37.29
N GLN A 483 17.37 -19.56 36.71
CA GLN A 483 16.32 -18.84 37.44
C GLN A 483 15.04 -19.68 37.56
N TRP A 484 14.33 -19.53 38.71
CA TRP A 484 12.97 -20.02 38.86
C TRP A 484 11.96 -19.12 38.16
N LEU A 485 11.18 -19.69 37.21
CA LEU A 485 10.18 -19.00 36.40
C LEU A 485 8.74 -19.42 36.71
N THR A 486 8.47 -20.09 37.83
CA THR A 486 7.13 -20.57 38.21
C THR A 486 6.07 -19.45 38.19
N LYS A 487 6.44 -18.23 38.64
CA LYS A 487 5.54 -17.07 38.68
C LYS A 487 5.45 -16.29 37.37
N TYR A 488 6.21 -16.68 36.33
CA TYR A 488 6.24 -15.99 35.05
C TYR A 488 5.24 -16.63 34.09
N ARG A 489 4.36 -15.81 33.52
CA ARG A 489 3.51 -16.25 32.43
C ARG A 489 4.26 -16.28 31.10
N TYR A 490 5.17 -15.33 30.89
CA TYR A 490 5.88 -15.18 29.61
C TYR A 490 7.39 -15.30 29.81
N LEU A 491 8.04 -16.01 28.87
CA LEU A 491 9.47 -16.00 28.65
C LEU A 491 9.75 -15.13 27.43
N ARG A 492 10.70 -14.17 27.54
CA ARG A 492 10.97 -13.20 26.49
C ARG A 492 12.46 -13.11 26.16
N LEU A 493 12.76 -13.07 24.84
CA LEU A 493 14.11 -12.86 24.33
C LEU A 493 14.10 -11.73 23.29
N LYS A 494 15.18 -10.98 23.23
CA LYS A 494 15.48 -10.05 22.16
C LYS A 494 16.20 -10.80 21.06
N LEU A 495 15.79 -10.58 19.81
CA LEU A 495 16.41 -11.10 18.61
C LEU A 495 16.73 -9.94 17.66
N SER A 496 17.98 -9.81 17.26
CA SER A 496 18.43 -8.76 16.33
C SER A 496 19.55 -9.27 15.44
N ASP A 497 19.73 -8.59 14.34
CA ASP A 497 20.83 -8.76 13.40
C ASP A 497 21.28 -7.40 12.89
N ASP A 498 22.56 -7.26 12.58
CA ASP A 498 23.14 -5.95 12.30
C ASP A 498 22.97 -5.52 10.84
N LEU A 499 22.95 -6.47 9.89
CA LEU A 499 23.07 -6.13 8.47
C LEU A 499 22.10 -6.85 7.56
N SER A 500 22.16 -8.19 7.48
CA SER A 500 21.30 -8.97 6.56
C SER A 500 19.89 -9.19 7.11
N GLY A 501 19.70 -9.06 8.42
CA GLY A 501 18.42 -9.25 9.09
C GLY A 501 18.09 -10.72 9.36
N ILE A 502 17.08 -10.96 10.19
CA ILE A 502 16.66 -12.31 10.61
C ILE A 502 15.85 -12.97 9.49
N ASP A 503 16.27 -14.19 9.08
CA ASP A 503 15.50 -15.07 8.20
C ASP A 503 14.62 -16.03 9.00
N LYS A 504 15.23 -16.79 9.94
CA LYS A 504 14.54 -17.84 10.68
C LYS A 504 14.95 -17.87 12.15
N TYR A 505 14.04 -18.36 12.97
CA TYR A 505 14.33 -18.71 14.35
C TYR A 505 13.54 -19.97 14.75
N ARG A 506 14.04 -20.68 15.75
CA ARG A 506 13.44 -21.88 16.33
C ARG A 506 13.65 -21.88 17.84
N GLY A 507 12.59 -22.10 18.61
CA GLY A 507 12.64 -22.28 20.05
C GLY A 507 12.30 -23.71 20.44
N GLU A 508 13.01 -24.25 21.42
CA GLU A 508 12.79 -25.58 21.99
C GLU A 508 12.91 -25.51 23.51
N ILE A 509 12.04 -26.22 24.21
CA ILE A 509 12.21 -26.53 25.65
C ILE A 509 12.31 -28.03 25.76
N ASP A 510 13.40 -28.53 26.40
CA ASP A 510 13.70 -29.96 26.58
C ASP A 510 13.66 -30.77 25.27
N GLY A 511 14.07 -30.14 24.17
CA GLY A 511 14.11 -30.74 22.83
C GLY A 511 12.79 -30.66 22.06
N GLU A 512 11.71 -30.19 22.68
CA GLU A 512 10.41 -30.04 22.02
C GLU A 512 10.17 -28.60 21.56
N TRP A 513 9.67 -28.46 20.34
CA TRP A 513 9.36 -27.16 19.75
C TRP A 513 8.35 -26.37 20.60
N ILE A 514 8.59 -25.06 20.77
CA ILE A 514 7.72 -24.12 21.42
C ILE A 514 7.33 -22.98 20.47
N LEU A 515 6.10 -22.46 20.62
CA LEU A 515 5.61 -21.33 19.87
C LEU A 515 6.22 -20.02 20.39
N LEU A 516 7.27 -19.52 19.74
CA LEU A 516 7.80 -18.19 19.98
C LEU A 516 7.09 -17.18 19.07
N GLU A 517 6.18 -16.37 19.61
CA GLU A 517 5.59 -15.25 18.89
C GLU A 517 6.64 -14.15 18.65
N TYR A 518 6.85 -13.75 17.40
CA TYR A 518 7.84 -12.73 17.04
C TYR A 518 7.20 -11.39 16.69
N ASP A 519 7.47 -10.37 17.51
CA ASP A 519 7.20 -8.97 17.18
C ASP A 519 8.41 -8.40 16.43
N ALA A 520 8.35 -8.40 15.09
CA ALA A 520 9.45 -7.96 14.24
C ALA A 520 9.78 -6.46 14.41
N LYS A 521 8.81 -5.61 14.77
CA LYS A 521 9.04 -4.17 15.04
C LYS A 521 9.88 -3.95 16.28
N LYS A 522 9.74 -4.83 17.26
CA LYS A 522 10.48 -4.77 18.53
C LYS A 522 11.66 -5.74 18.57
N GLY A 523 11.78 -6.64 17.60
CA GLY A 523 12.75 -7.74 17.65
C GLY A 523 12.55 -8.60 18.92
N LEU A 524 11.29 -8.88 19.30
CA LEU A 524 10.95 -9.54 20.55
C LEU A 524 10.30 -10.90 20.29
N LEU A 525 10.90 -11.96 20.81
CA LEU A 525 10.32 -13.29 20.88
C LEU A 525 9.61 -13.46 22.24
N THR A 526 8.40 -14.00 22.22
CA THR A 526 7.61 -14.25 23.45
C THR A 526 7.04 -15.67 23.41
N TYR A 527 7.29 -16.45 24.46
CA TYR A 527 6.66 -17.73 24.73
C TYR A 527 5.65 -17.56 25.88
N ASP A 528 4.45 -18.11 25.74
CA ASP A 528 3.44 -18.18 26.81
C ASP A 528 3.50 -19.55 27.47
N PHE A 529 3.85 -19.64 28.76
CA PHE A 529 3.91 -20.89 29.49
C PHE A 529 2.56 -21.61 29.62
N ASN A 530 1.45 -20.93 29.33
CA ASN A 530 0.14 -21.56 29.27
C ASN A 530 -0.08 -22.40 27.99
N ASP A 531 0.82 -22.32 27.01
CA ASP A 531 0.66 -23.06 25.76
C ASP A 531 0.94 -24.56 25.93
N LYS A 532 1.81 -24.93 26.89
CA LYS A 532 2.19 -26.31 27.11
C LYS A 532 2.59 -26.52 28.57
N GLN A 533 2.08 -27.57 29.18
CA GLN A 533 2.53 -28.00 30.53
C GLN A 533 3.91 -28.67 30.38
N LEU A 534 4.87 -28.17 31.16
CA LEU A 534 6.23 -28.72 31.23
C LEU A 534 6.27 -29.78 32.35
N LYS A 535 6.98 -30.89 32.11
CA LYS A 535 7.11 -31.98 33.08
C LYS A 535 8.42 -31.88 33.85
N GLY A 536 8.33 -31.91 35.17
CA GLY A 536 9.50 -31.78 36.09
C GLY A 536 9.86 -30.33 36.34
N ASP A 537 10.87 -30.11 37.19
CA ASP A 537 11.21 -28.77 37.68
C ASP A 537 12.34 -28.08 36.90
N LYS A 538 13.24 -28.84 36.26
CA LYS A 538 14.42 -28.32 35.56
C LYS A 538 14.26 -28.44 34.04
N HIS A 539 14.41 -27.33 33.35
CA HIS A 539 14.19 -27.25 31.92
C HIS A 539 15.35 -26.60 31.19
N THR A 540 15.57 -27.02 29.95
CA THR A 540 16.57 -26.45 29.03
C THR A 540 15.88 -25.73 27.88
N LEU A 541 16.02 -24.40 27.80
CA LEU A 541 15.64 -23.60 26.67
C LEU A 541 16.77 -23.60 25.64
N LYS A 542 16.45 -23.85 24.39
CA LYS A 542 17.35 -23.67 23.24
C LYS A 542 16.67 -22.78 22.19
N VAL A 543 17.31 -21.68 21.79
CA VAL A 543 16.83 -20.81 20.71
C VAL A 543 17.92 -20.72 19.65
N THR A 544 17.57 -21.10 18.43
CA THR A 544 18.43 -20.99 17.26
C THR A 544 17.90 -19.88 16.37
N ALA A 545 18.77 -19.02 15.85
CA ALA A 545 18.46 -17.99 14.89
C ALA A 545 19.43 -17.99 13.71
N LEU A 546 18.88 -17.76 12.53
CA LEU A 546 19.61 -17.60 11.28
C LEU A 546 19.30 -16.23 10.68
N ASP A 547 20.32 -15.58 10.12
CA ASP A 547 20.15 -14.40 9.28
C ASP A 547 19.91 -14.78 7.80
N ASN A 548 19.73 -13.77 6.96
CA ASN A 548 19.44 -13.98 5.53
C ASN A 548 20.64 -14.45 4.69
N VAL A 549 21.82 -14.60 5.28
CA VAL A 549 23.02 -15.21 4.63
C VAL A 549 23.51 -16.45 5.36
N ASN A 550 22.64 -17.03 6.24
CA ASN A 550 22.85 -18.28 6.98
C ASN A 550 23.89 -18.24 8.10
N ASN A 551 24.31 -17.05 8.58
CA ASN A 551 25.04 -17.03 9.84
C ASN A 551 24.11 -17.47 10.96
N THR A 552 24.57 -18.41 11.80
CA THR A 552 23.74 -19.08 12.80
C THR A 552 24.24 -18.81 14.19
N ASN A 553 23.32 -18.48 15.11
CA ASN A 553 23.58 -18.39 16.54
C ASN A 553 22.61 -19.27 17.33
N VAL A 554 23.12 -19.86 18.43
CA VAL A 554 22.35 -20.71 19.35
C VAL A 554 22.51 -20.16 20.76
N TYR A 555 21.38 -19.88 21.41
CA TYR A 555 21.30 -19.51 22.81
C TYR A 555 20.74 -20.68 23.61
N ILE A 556 21.43 -21.07 24.68
CA ILE A 556 21.00 -22.13 25.59
C ILE A 556 20.96 -21.59 27.03
N ALA A 557 19.89 -21.90 27.74
CA ALA A 557 19.74 -21.54 29.15
C ALA A 557 18.96 -22.63 29.92
N THR A 558 19.36 -22.85 31.17
CA THR A 558 18.60 -23.64 32.10
C THR A 558 17.66 -22.75 32.90
N PHE A 559 16.44 -23.17 33.14
CA PHE A 559 15.52 -22.52 34.07
C PHE A 559 14.75 -23.56 34.89
N TYR A 560 14.14 -23.12 35.98
CA TYR A 560 13.34 -23.97 36.84
C TYR A 560 11.89 -23.49 36.87
N ARG A 561 10.94 -24.43 36.82
CA ARG A 561 9.51 -24.14 36.89
C ARG A 561 8.78 -25.34 37.49
N LYS A 562 8.03 -25.13 38.56
CA LYS A 562 7.12 -26.16 39.08
C LYS A 562 5.93 -26.34 38.15
N GLU A 563 5.45 -27.57 38.10
CA GLU A 563 4.22 -27.93 37.37
C GLU A 563 3.01 -27.10 37.84
#